data_ba330c2e2eb617d4c3d60806996b775c
#
_entry.id   ba330c2e2eb617d4c3d60806996b775c
#
_cell.length_a   1.000
_cell.length_b   1.000
_cell.length_c   1.000
_cell.angle_alpha   90.00
_cell.angle_beta   90.00
_cell.angle_gamma   90.00
#
_symmetry.space_group_name_H-M   'P 1'
#
loop_
_entity.id
_entity.type
_entity.pdbx_description
1 polymer ?
#
loop_
_entity_poly.entity_id
_entity_poly.type
_entity_poly.pdbx_seq_one_letter_code
_entity_poly.pdbx_strand_id
1 'polypeptide(L)'
;VPPQKTTKPKIECLVTSNQKNKNMNNKNNSKVSMLFMLFGVLFCVCLIASNIFETKQLSFFGHSQTGGVIVFPISYIINDVVAEVWGFRKARFIIWLGFLMNFFFVAVGALCDWLPGAEYWTNDEGFHQIFGLAPRIAAASFVAFLVGSFINAYVMSKMKIMNEGKHFSLRAVLSTIFGESADSLIFFPLALGGIVPAEELPWLMLYQVVLKTAYEIVVLPLTIR
;
A
#
# COMPACT_ATOMS: atom_id res chain seq x y z
N VAL A 1 -20.98 54.43 50.81
CA VAL A 1 -20.19 53.76 49.77
C VAL A 1 -20.98 52.52 49.33
N PRO A 2 -21.44 52.36 48.07
CA PRO A 2 -22.15 51.19 47.63
C PRO A 2 -21.16 50.04 47.28
N PRO A 3 -21.51 48.75 47.44
CA PRO A 3 -20.60 47.67 47.18
C PRO A 3 -20.48 47.37 45.70
N GLN A 4 -19.23 47.12 45.24
CA GLN A 4 -18.89 46.70 43.87
C GLN A 4 -19.47 45.35 43.54
N LYS A 5 -20.28 45.27 42.48
CA LYS A 5 -20.74 43.99 41.88
C LYS A 5 -19.59 43.28 41.21
N THR A 6 -19.22 42.14 41.73
CA THR A 6 -18.19 41.24 41.20
C THR A 6 -18.61 40.59 39.87
N THR A 7 -17.86 40.80 38.84
CA THR A 7 -18.06 40.30 37.46
C THR A 7 -17.60 38.83 37.24
N LYS A 8 -17.81 37.96 38.22
CA LYS A 8 -17.36 36.52 38.16
C LYS A 8 -18.20 35.55 37.31
N PRO A 9 -19.51 35.72 37.02
CA PRO A 9 -20.25 34.65 36.35
C PRO A 9 -20.02 34.53 34.83
N LYS A 10 -19.50 35.56 34.17
CA LYS A 10 -19.31 35.56 32.69
C LYS A 10 -18.06 34.79 32.25
N ILE A 11 -17.04 34.72 33.09
CA ILE A 11 -15.76 34.02 32.77
C ILE A 11 -15.94 32.50 32.98
N GLU A 12 -16.69 32.08 34.01
CA GLU A 12 -16.95 30.64 34.20
C GLU A 12 -17.81 30.03 33.10
N CYS A 13 -18.79 30.78 32.55
CA CYS A 13 -19.62 30.32 31.45
C CYS A 13 -18.82 30.18 30.12
N LEU A 14 -17.84 31.03 29.88
CA LEU A 14 -16.95 30.97 28.72
C LEU A 14 -15.91 29.82 28.83
N VAL A 15 -15.41 29.55 30.02
CA VAL A 15 -14.49 28.45 30.28
C VAL A 15 -15.18 27.09 30.13
N THR A 16 -16.39 26.95 30.65
CA THR A 16 -17.20 25.72 30.52
C THR A 16 -17.68 25.48 29.10
N SER A 17 -18.03 26.52 28.33
CA SER A 17 -18.39 26.40 26.90
C SER A 17 -17.19 26.00 26.03
N ASN A 18 -16.00 26.56 26.29
CA ASN A 18 -14.76 26.20 25.59
C ASN A 18 -14.29 24.77 25.93
N GLN A 19 -14.45 24.32 27.18
CA GLN A 19 -14.16 22.95 27.57
C GLN A 19 -15.16 21.95 26.97
N LYS A 20 -16.43 22.31 26.86
CA LYS A 20 -17.46 21.48 26.22
C LYS A 20 -17.25 21.36 24.70
N ASN A 21 -16.84 22.45 24.03
CA ASN A 21 -16.46 22.44 22.62
C ASN A 21 -15.17 21.65 22.36
N LYS A 22 -14.18 21.73 23.26
CA LYS A 22 -12.95 20.95 23.18
C LYS A 22 -13.19 19.44 23.38
N ASN A 23 -14.11 19.09 24.27
CA ASN A 23 -14.52 17.70 24.52
C ASN A 23 -15.41 17.14 23.41
N MET A 24 -16.27 17.95 22.79
CA MET A 24 -17.05 17.53 21.60
C MET A 24 -16.13 17.35 20.37
N ASN A 25 -15.16 18.23 20.15
CA ASN A 25 -14.18 18.08 19.08
C ASN A 25 -13.26 16.85 19.30
N ASN A 26 -12.89 16.55 20.55
CA ASN A 26 -12.10 15.38 20.89
C ASN A 26 -12.90 14.07 20.75
N LYS A 27 -14.21 14.09 21.00
CA LYS A 27 -15.11 12.94 20.81
C LYS A 27 -15.41 12.65 19.32
N ASN A 28 -15.42 13.68 18.48
CA ASN A 28 -15.57 13.50 17.02
C ASN A 28 -14.28 13.02 16.34
N ASN A 29 -13.09 13.25 16.92
CA ASN A 29 -11.82 12.81 16.38
C ASN A 29 -11.50 11.31 16.65
N SER A 30 -12.31 10.62 17.46
CA SER A 30 -12.12 9.20 17.79
C SER A 30 -12.99 8.23 16.97
N LYS A 31 -13.92 8.74 16.15
CA LYS A 31 -14.71 7.88 15.27
C LYS A 31 -13.91 7.61 13.99
N VAL A 32 -13.38 6.40 13.87
CA VAL A 32 -12.84 5.91 12.61
C VAL A 32 -13.97 5.95 11.58
N SER A 33 -13.75 6.66 10.47
CA SER A 33 -14.73 6.68 9.37
C SER A 33 -14.93 5.25 8.85
N MET A 34 -16.19 4.79 8.72
CA MET A 34 -16.48 3.47 8.14
C MET A 34 -15.83 3.30 6.77
N LEU A 35 -15.79 4.38 5.98
CA LEU A 35 -15.17 4.38 4.66
C LEU A 35 -13.65 4.17 4.76
N PHE A 36 -12.96 4.82 5.72
CA PHE A 36 -11.54 4.60 5.96
C PHE A 36 -11.24 3.14 6.35
N MET A 37 -12.07 2.56 7.20
CA MET A 37 -11.95 1.16 7.60
C MET A 37 -12.15 0.23 6.41
N LEU A 38 -13.16 0.49 5.56
CA LEU A 38 -13.41 -0.27 4.35
C LEU A 38 -12.21 -0.25 3.39
N PHE A 39 -11.65 0.93 3.11
CA PHE A 39 -10.45 1.06 2.27
C PHE A 39 -9.23 0.36 2.89
N GLY A 40 -9.07 0.42 4.22
CA GLY A 40 -7.99 -0.28 4.91
C GLY A 40 -8.10 -1.80 4.78
N VAL A 41 -9.30 -2.35 4.97
CA VAL A 41 -9.56 -3.80 4.78
C VAL A 41 -9.35 -4.19 3.32
N LEU A 42 -9.88 -3.41 2.37
CA LEU A 42 -9.73 -3.70 0.95
C LEU A 42 -8.26 -3.65 0.50
N PHE A 43 -7.49 -2.69 1.00
CA PHE A 43 -6.04 -2.63 0.76
C PHE A 43 -5.31 -3.89 1.26
N CYS A 44 -5.58 -4.31 2.51
CA CYS A 44 -4.98 -5.52 3.07
C CYS A 44 -5.34 -6.76 2.24
N VAL A 45 -6.59 -6.91 1.86
CA VAL A 45 -7.05 -8.03 1.01
C VAL A 45 -6.36 -8.01 -0.35
N CYS A 46 -6.30 -6.83 -1.00
CA CYS A 46 -5.62 -6.70 -2.29
C CYS A 46 -4.12 -7.02 -2.19
N LEU A 47 -3.44 -6.58 -1.13
CA LEU A 47 -2.02 -6.87 -0.92
C LEU A 47 -1.76 -8.37 -0.74
N ILE A 48 -2.55 -9.04 0.10
CA ILE A 48 -2.46 -10.49 0.33
C ILE A 48 -2.77 -11.25 -0.97
N ALA A 49 -3.87 -10.91 -1.63
CA ALA A 49 -4.29 -11.56 -2.88
C ALA A 49 -3.25 -11.39 -3.98
N SER A 50 -2.68 -10.18 -4.16
CA SER A 50 -1.65 -9.96 -5.17
C SER A 50 -0.41 -10.83 -4.93
N ASN A 51 0.09 -10.90 -3.69
CA ASN A 51 1.26 -11.72 -3.35
C ASN A 51 1.02 -13.23 -3.56
N ILE A 52 -0.20 -13.72 -3.28
CA ILE A 52 -0.54 -15.11 -3.58
C ILE A 52 -0.68 -15.34 -5.08
N PHE A 53 -1.29 -14.42 -5.82
CA PHE A 53 -1.44 -14.57 -7.27
C PHE A 53 -0.12 -14.43 -8.03
N GLU A 54 0.92 -13.83 -7.44
CA GLU A 54 2.28 -13.83 -8.00
C GLU A 54 2.83 -15.26 -8.22
N THR A 55 2.34 -16.25 -7.48
CA THR A 55 2.74 -17.67 -7.67
C THR A 55 2.28 -18.23 -9.02
N LYS A 56 1.22 -17.64 -9.62
CA LYS A 56 0.68 -18.09 -10.91
C LYS A 56 1.26 -17.29 -12.06
N GLN A 57 1.87 -17.97 -13.00
CA GLN A 57 2.30 -17.40 -14.27
C GLN A 57 1.15 -17.43 -15.27
N LEU A 58 0.88 -16.28 -15.87
CA LEU A 58 -0.12 -16.08 -16.92
C LEU A 58 0.60 -15.84 -18.25
N SER A 59 -0.01 -16.20 -19.36
CA SER A 59 0.51 -15.86 -20.70
C SER A 59 -0.33 -14.73 -21.30
N PHE A 60 0.30 -13.60 -21.57
CA PHE A 60 -0.29 -12.47 -22.27
C PHE A 60 0.55 -12.14 -23.53
N PHE A 61 -0.08 -12.20 -24.70
CA PHE A 61 0.58 -11.87 -25.97
C PHE A 61 1.92 -12.60 -26.22
N GLY A 62 2.04 -13.85 -25.71
CA GLY A 62 3.25 -14.64 -25.87
C GLY A 62 4.35 -14.39 -24.83
N HIS A 63 4.12 -13.51 -23.88
CA HIS A 63 5.04 -13.25 -22.76
C HIS A 63 4.44 -13.68 -21.42
N SER A 64 5.30 -14.10 -20.52
CA SER A 64 4.91 -14.47 -19.14
C SER A 64 4.58 -13.23 -18.32
N GLN A 65 3.51 -13.33 -17.54
CA GLN A 65 3.12 -12.32 -16.55
C GLN A 65 2.65 -13.01 -15.26
N THR A 66 2.83 -12.35 -14.13
CA THR A 66 2.32 -12.87 -12.87
C THR A 66 0.85 -12.51 -12.66
N GLY A 67 0.10 -13.38 -11.95
CA GLY A 67 -1.32 -13.12 -11.66
C GLY A 67 -1.56 -11.93 -10.75
N GLY A 68 -0.56 -11.51 -10.00
CA GLY A 68 -0.62 -10.31 -9.13
C GLY A 68 -0.93 -9.03 -9.90
N VAL A 69 -0.54 -8.95 -11.17
CA VAL A 69 -0.79 -7.79 -12.05
C VAL A 69 -2.27 -7.38 -12.14
N ILE A 70 -3.19 -8.30 -11.92
CA ILE A 70 -4.63 -8.03 -11.98
C ILE A 70 -5.11 -7.22 -10.75
N VAL A 71 -4.53 -7.50 -9.59
CA VAL A 71 -4.98 -6.93 -8.31
C VAL A 71 -4.15 -5.70 -7.90
N PHE A 72 -2.89 -5.63 -8.27
CA PHE A 72 -2.00 -4.52 -7.94
C PHE A 72 -2.60 -3.13 -8.23
N PRO A 73 -3.20 -2.87 -9.41
CA PRO A 73 -3.76 -1.55 -9.70
C PRO A 73 -4.79 -1.09 -8.68
N ILE A 74 -5.58 -2.00 -8.14
CA ILE A 74 -6.62 -1.69 -7.14
C ILE A 74 -5.99 -1.18 -5.85
N SER A 75 -4.90 -1.81 -5.39
CA SER A 75 -4.22 -1.40 -4.16
C SER A 75 -3.58 -0.01 -4.29
N TYR A 76 -3.08 0.36 -5.46
CA TYR A 76 -2.56 1.71 -5.72
C TYR A 76 -3.66 2.77 -5.67
N ILE A 77 -4.80 2.54 -6.34
CA ILE A 77 -5.96 3.47 -6.27
C ILE A 77 -6.36 3.69 -4.81
N ILE A 78 -6.48 2.62 -4.05
CA ILE A 78 -6.89 2.70 -2.65
C ILE A 78 -5.90 3.55 -1.86
N ASN A 79 -4.59 3.34 -2.07
CA ASN A 79 -3.55 4.11 -1.40
C ASN A 79 -3.63 5.60 -1.75
N ASP A 80 -3.80 5.94 -3.02
CA ASP A 80 -3.90 7.32 -3.49
C ASP A 80 -5.15 8.00 -2.96
N VAL A 81 -6.31 7.33 -3.01
CA VAL A 81 -7.57 7.85 -2.44
C VAL A 81 -7.42 8.09 -0.93
N VAL A 82 -6.79 7.15 -0.21
CA VAL A 82 -6.57 7.31 1.23
C VAL A 82 -5.60 8.44 1.53
N ALA A 83 -4.53 8.59 0.75
CA ALA A 83 -3.55 9.66 0.90
C ALA A 83 -4.19 11.04 0.66
N GLU A 84 -5.04 11.16 -0.35
CA GLU A 84 -5.73 12.40 -0.72
C GLU A 84 -6.82 12.78 0.31
N VAL A 85 -7.69 11.83 0.66
CA VAL A 85 -8.86 12.10 1.52
C VAL A 85 -8.48 12.20 3.00
N TRP A 86 -7.60 11.33 3.49
CA TRP A 86 -7.25 11.24 4.92
C TRP A 86 -5.82 11.63 5.26
N GLY A 87 -5.02 11.91 4.24
CA GLY A 87 -3.65 12.40 4.37
C GLY A 87 -2.60 11.29 4.52
N PHE A 88 -1.38 11.64 4.19
CA PHE A 88 -0.22 10.73 4.09
C PHE A 88 0.07 9.91 5.35
N ARG A 89 -0.20 10.44 6.55
CA ARG A 89 0.01 9.70 7.81
C ARG A 89 -0.90 8.47 7.90
N LYS A 90 -2.16 8.61 7.48
CA LYS A 90 -3.14 7.52 7.50
C LYS A 90 -2.89 6.52 6.37
N ALA A 91 -2.48 6.98 5.19
CA ALA A 91 -2.07 6.12 4.10
C ALA A 91 -0.88 5.23 4.51
N ARG A 92 0.16 5.82 5.11
CA ARG A 92 1.31 5.07 5.63
C ARG A 92 0.90 4.03 6.69
N PHE A 93 -0.04 4.38 7.58
CA PHE A 93 -0.55 3.43 8.56
C PHE A 93 -1.21 2.21 7.90
N ILE A 94 -2.04 2.42 6.86
CA ILE A 94 -2.68 1.31 6.10
C ILE A 94 -1.62 0.46 5.40
N ILE A 95 -0.58 1.05 4.83
CA ILE A 95 0.51 0.30 4.19
C ILE A 95 1.20 -0.63 5.20
N TRP A 96 1.60 -0.10 6.37
CA TRP A 96 2.21 -0.91 7.41
C TRP A 96 1.27 -2.01 7.94
N LEU A 97 0.00 -1.68 8.10
CA LEU A 97 -1.02 -2.65 8.49
C LEU A 97 -1.17 -3.75 7.43
N GLY A 98 -1.19 -3.39 6.15
CA GLY A 98 -1.26 -4.32 5.03
C GLY A 98 -0.11 -5.31 5.03
N PHE A 99 1.14 -4.84 5.18
CA PHE A 99 2.30 -5.73 5.26
C PHE A 99 2.26 -6.62 6.52
N LEU A 100 1.85 -6.07 7.66
CA LEU A 100 1.69 -6.87 8.89
C LEU A 100 0.68 -7.99 8.70
N MET A 101 -0.48 -7.70 8.09
CA MET A 101 -1.51 -8.70 7.80
C MET A 101 -1.04 -9.72 6.76
N ASN A 102 -0.28 -9.28 5.77
CA ASN A 102 0.32 -10.16 4.77
C ASN A 102 1.33 -11.14 5.40
N PHE A 103 2.23 -10.65 6.24
CA PHE A 103 3.17 -11.52 6.97
C PHE A 103 2.45 -12.48 7.92
N PHE A 104 1.42 -12.02 8.61
CA PHE A 104 0.59 -12.90 9.44
C PHE A 104 -0.05 -14.01 8.61
N PHE A 105 -0.69 -13.67 7.49
CA PHE A 105 -1.33 -14.63 6.60
C PHE A 105 -0.32 -15.67 6.07
N VAL A 106 0.84 -15.19 5.61
CA VAL A 106 1.91 -16.07 5.09
C VAL A 106 2.49 -16.95 6.19
N ALA A 107 2.67 -16.45 7.41
CA ALA A 107 3.16 -17.25 8.54
C ALA A 107 2.18 -18.37 8.91
N VAL A 108 0.87 -18.08 8.93
CA VAL A 108 -0.15 -19.09 9.17
C VAL A 108 -0.19 -20.10 8.01
N GLY A 109 -0.10 -19.64 6.76
CA GLY A 109 -0.05 -20.51 5.59
C GLY A 109 1.16 -21.46 5.61
N ALA A 110 2.34 -20.93 5.95
CA ALA A 110 3.57 -21.76 6.09
C ALA A 110 3.46 -22.74 7.26
N LEU A 111 2.80 -22.37 8.35
CA LEU A 111 2.53 -23.29 9.45
C LEU A 111 1.60 -24.43 9.01
N CYS A 112 0.55 -24.13 8.24
CA CYS A 112 -0.35 -25.15 7.69
C CYS A 112 0.37 -26.06 6.69
N ASP A 113 1.27 -25.53 5.88
CA ASP A 113 2.09 -26.28 4.93
C ASP A 113 3.08 -27.24 5.62
N TRP A 114 3.58 -26.84 6.79
CA TRP A 114 4.50 -27.66 7.59
C TRP A 114 3.80 -28.82 8.33
N LEU A 115 2.49 -28.71 8.62
CA LEU A 115 1.72 -29.73 9.32
C LEU A 115 1.41 -30.90 8.37
N PRO A 116 1.46 -32.17 8.86
CA PRO A 116 1.15 -33.31 8.03
C PRO A 116 -0.33 -33.31 7.58
N GLY A 117 -0.55 -33.63 6.31
CA GLY A 117 -1.90 -33.80 5.76
C GLY A 117 -2.67 -34.93 6.38
N ALA A 118 -4.00 -34.89 6.35
CA ALA A 118 -4.85 -36.02 6.78
C ALA A 118 -4.74 -37.14 5.78
N GLU A 119 -5.00 -38.44 6.21
CA GLU A 119 -4.84 -39.62 5.39
C GLU A 119 -5.62 -39.60 4.06
N TYR A 120 -6.75 -38.89 4.01
CA TYR A 120 -7.57 -38.72 2.81
C TYR A 120 -7.20 -37.52 1.96
N TRP A 121 -6.25 -36.67 2.44
CA TRP A 121 -5.82 -35.48 1.73
C TRP A 121 -4.76 -35.82 0.69
N THR A 122 -5.02 -35.51 -0.58
CA THR A 122 -4.16 -35.91 -1.71
C THR A 122 -3.48 -34.73 -2.41
N ASN A 123 -3.72 -33.47 -1.96
CA ASN A 123 -3.25 -32.27 -2.66
C ASN A 123 -2.23 -31.44 -1.84
N ASP A 124 -1.41 -32.08 -1.06
CA ASP A 124 -0.32 -31.44 -0.31
C ASP A 124 0.64 -30.70 -1.24
N GLU A 125 1.01 -31.32 -2.37
CA GLU A 125 1.92 -30.72 -3.33
C GLU A 125 1.36 -29.40 -3.92
N GLY A 126 0.07 -29.35 -4.25
CA GLY A 126 -0.59 -28.13 -4.75
C GLY A 126 -0.64 -27.02 -3.69
N PHE A 127 -0.83 -27.38 -2.43
CA PHE A 127 -0.77 -26.44 -1.32
C PHE A 127 0.65 -25.91 -1.10
N HIS A 128 1.64 -26.80 -1.10
CA HIS A 128 3.05 -26.47 -0.95
C HIS A 128 3.58 -25.58 -2.08
N GLN A 129 3.14 -25.79 -3.33
CA GLN A 129 3.51 -24.93 -4.45
C GLN A 129 3.11 -23.47 -4.25
N ILE A 130 2.01 -23.22 -3.56
CA ILE A 130 1.53 -21.85 -3.28
C ILE A 130 2.18 -21.31 -2.01
N PHE A 131 2.03 -22.01 -0.89
CA PHE A 131 2.42 -21.50 0.43
C PHE A 131 3.91 -21.68 0.72
N GLY A 132 4.60 -22.58 0.06
CA GLY A 132 6.06 -22.69 0.13
C GLY A 132 6.80 -21.51 -0.50
N LEU A 133 6.21 -20.88 -1.54
CA LEU A 133 6.75 -19.68 -2.18
C LEU A 133 6.29 -18.38 -1.50
N ALA A 134 5.14 -18.38 -0.86
CA ALA A 134 4.52 -17.18 -0.28
C ALA A 134 5.43 -16.40 0.68
N PRO A 135 6.23 -17.03 1.58
CA PRO A 135 7.16 -16.29 2.45
C PRO A 135 8.23 -15.54 1.68
N ARG A 136 8.77 -16.13 0.62
CA ARG A 136 9.78 -15.54 -0.24
C ARG A 136 9.22 -14.34 -1.00
N ILE A 137 8.03 -14.49 -1.57
CA ILE A 137 7.33 -13.42 -2.30
C ILE A 137 6.98 -12.26 -1.36
N ALA A 138 6.45 -12.55 -0.17
CA ALA A 138 6.09 -11.52 0.81
C ALA A 138 7.32 -10.73 1.29
N ALA A 139 8.43 -11.40 1.56
CA ALA A 139 9.68 -10.74 1.95
C ALA A 139 10.27 -9.90 0.81
N ALA A 140 10.29 -10.43 -0.42
CA ALA A 140 10.74 -9.71 -1.60
C ALA A 140 9.87 -8.47 -1.86
N SER A 141 8.55 -8.61 -1.80
CA SER A 141 7.58 -7.51 -1.95
C SER A 141 7.80 -6.40 -0.93
N PHE A 142 8.04 -6.76 0.33
CA PHE A 142 8.30 -5.79 1.38
C PHE A 142 9.60 -5.00 1.14
N VAL A 143 10.70 -5.68 0.82
CA VAL A 143 12.00 -5.03 0.57
C VAL A 143 11.91 -4.15 -0.67
N ALA A 144 11.33 -4.65 -1.76
CA ALA A 144 11.15 -3.92 -3.01
C ALA A 144 10.30 -2.66 -2.79
N PHE A 145 9.16 -2.79 -2.09
CA PHE A 145 8.30 -1.66 -1.76
C PHE A 145 9.03 -0.58 -0.94
N LEU A 146 9.83 -0.96 0.05
CA LEU A 146 10.59 0.01 0.86
C LEU A 146 11.57 0.80 -0.01
N VAL A 147 12.36 0.11 -0.84
CA VAL A 147 13.36 0.76 -1.70
C VAL A 147 12.69 1.57 -2.80
N GLY A 148 11.68 1.02 -3.47
CA GLY A 148 10.91 1.72 -4.50
C GLY A 148 10.25 2.98 -3.97
N SER A 149 9.59 2.91 -2.81
CA SER A 149 8.97 4.06 -2.14
C SER A 149 9.99 5.12 -1.73
N PHE A 150 11.18 4.70 -1.26
CA PHE A 150 12.25 5.64 -0.90
C PHE A 150 12.76 6.37 -2.14
N ILE A 151 13.01 5.66 -3.25
CA ILE A 151 13.49 6.25 -4.50
C ILE A 151 12.43 7.19 -5.09
N ASN A 152 11.16 6.78 -5.11
CA ASN A 152 10.04 7.62 -5.54
C ASN A 152 10.01 8.94 -4.74
N ALA A 153 10.03 8.86 -3.41
CA ALA A 153 10.02 10.03 -2.54
C ALA A 153 11.25 10.93 -2.74
N TYR A 154 12.43 10.32 -2.93
CA TYR A 154 13.68 11.06 -3.19
C TYR A 154 13.62 11.81 -4.51
N VAL A 155 13.23 11.16 -5.61
CA VAL A 155 13.12 11.76 -6.94
C VAL A 155 12.08 12.88 -6.93
N MET A 156 10.90 12.65 -6.34
CA MET A 156 9.85 13.64 -6.19
C MET A 156 10.36 14.91 -5.47
N SER A 157 11.07 14.73 -4.35
CA SER A 157 11.63 15.82 -3.55
C SER A 157 12.72 16.57 -4.29
N LYS A 158 13.64 15.85 -4.95
CA LYS A 158 14.75 16.44 -5.72
C LYS A 158 14.22 17.28 -6.88
N MET A 159 13.28 16.75 -7.64
CA MET A 159 12.64 17.47 -8.74
C MET A 159 11.81 18.68 -8.29
N LYS A 160 11.22 18.63 -7.08
CA LYS A 160 10.51 19.78 -6.51
C LYS A 160 11.45 20.96 -6.28
N ILE A 161 12.67 20.69 -5.82
CA ILE A 161 13.70 21.74 -5.62
C ILE A 161 14.17 22.28 -6.97
N MET A 162 14.46 21.38 -7.94
CA MET A 162 14.98 21.77 -9.26
C MET A 162 13.97 22.58 -10.09
N ASN A 163 12.68 22.28 -9.98
CA ASN A 163 11.61 22.91 -10.77
C ASN A 163 10.84 23.99 -10.00
N GLU A 164 11.38 24.50 -8.88
CA GLU A 164 10.73 25.52 -8.05
C GLU A 164 9.26 25.18 -7.70
N GLY A 165 8.95 23.91 -7.52
CA GLY A 165 7.60 23.45 -7.23
C GLY A 165 6.66 23.33 -8.45
N LYS A 166 7.08 23.74 -9.65
CA LYS A 166 6.27 23.67 -10.89
C LYS A 166 6.18 22.24 -11.44
N HIS A 167 5.28 22.04 -12.41
CA HIS A 167 5.12 20.77 -13.15
C HIS A 167 4.90 19.53 -12.28
N PHE A 168 3.90 19.58 -11.39
CA PHE A 168 3.58 18.48 -10.46
C PHE A 168 3.40 17.13 -11.19
N SER A 169 2.61 17.12 -12.28
CA SER A 169 2.32 15.89 -13.05
C SER A 169 3.59 15.23 -13.58
N LEU A 170 4.52 16.02 -14.13
CA LEU A 170 5.78 15.49 -14.65
C LEU A 170 6.63 14.87 -13.52
N ARG A 171 6.65 15.52 -12.36
CA ARG A 171 7.37 15.00 -11.18
C ARG A 171 6.76 13.70 -10.66
N ALA A 172 5.42 13.63 -10.61
CA ALA A 172 4.70 12.44 -10.19
C ALA A 172 5.06 11.27 -11.11
N VAL A 173 4.86 11.41 -12.42
CA VAL A 173 5.14 10.33 -13.38
C VAL A 173 6.61 9.91 -13.36
N LEU A 174 7.55 10.85 -13.37
CA LEU A 174 8.97 10.48 -13.35
C LEU A 174 9.39 9.82 -12.04
N SER A 175 8.92 10.31 -10.89
CA SER A 175 9.22 9.68 -9.60
C SER A 175 8.66 8.26 -9.51
N THR A 176 7.48 8.04 -10.08
CA THR A 176 6.86 6.70 -10.16
C THR A 176 7.67 5.78 -11.07
N ILE A 177 8.08 6.22 -12.26
CA ILE A 177 8.93 5.41 -13.14
C ILE A 177 10.20 4.95 -12.43
N PHE A 178 10.91 5.85 -11.75
CA PHE A 178 12.13 5.49 -11.03
C PHE A 178 11.86 4.58 -9.82
N GLY A 179 10.80 4.87 -9.04
CA GLY A 179 10.39 4.06 -7.90
C GLY A 179 10.01 2.64 -8.32
N GLU A 180 9.15 2.51 -9.33
CA GLU A 180 8.69 1.22 -9.85
C GLU A 180 9.78 0.43 -10.56
N SER A 181 10.71 1.12 -11.25
CA SER A 181 11.88 0.44 -11.81
C SER A 181 12.75 -0.18 -10.71
N ALA A 182 12.98 0.53 -9.62
CA ALA A 182 13.75 0.01 -8.50
C ALA A 182 13.00 -1.12 -7.77
N ASP A 183 11.69 -0.97 -7.56
CA ASP A 183 10.83 -2.01 -7.01
C ASP A 183 10.93 -3.30 -7.84
N SER A 184 10.72 -3.21 -9.14
CA SER A 184 10.75 -4.35 -10.06
C SER A 184 12.12 -5.01 -10.14
N LEU A 185 13.21 -4.21 -10.17
CA LEU A 185 14.58 -4.72 -10.17
C LEU A 185 14.96 -5.51 -8.92
N ILE A 186 14.29 -5.25 -7.80
CA ILE A 186 14.50 -5.96 -6.54
C ILE A 186 13.52 -7.12 -6.42
N PHE A 187 12.24 -6.87 -6.69
CA PHE A 187 11.17 -7.84 -6.50
C PHE A 187 11.38 -9.11 -7.34
N PHE A 188 11.48 -8.97 -8.66
CA PHE A 188 11.50 -10.13 -9.55
C PHE A 188 12.68 -11.07 -9.32
N PRO A 189 13.93 -10.59 -9.18
CA PRO A 189 15.04 -11.50 -8.89
C PRO A 189 14.92 -12.16 -7.52
N LEU A 190 14.44 -11.44 -6.51
CA LEU A 190 14.29 -12.00 -5.16
C LEU A 190 13.10 -12.96 -5.07
N ALA A 191 11.95 -12.62 -5.64
CA ALA A 191 10.74 -13.42 -5.57
C ALA A 191 10.79 -14.63 -6.51
N LEU A 192 11.14 -14.41 -7.77
CA LEU A 192 11.00 -15.38 -8.86
C LEU A 192 12.32 -15.86 -9.45
N GLY A 193 13.48 -15.36 -8.97
CA GLY A 193 14.79 -15.81 -9.43
C GLY A 193 14.99 -17.31 -9.19
N GLY A 194 15.34 -18.04 -10.25
CA GLY A 194 15.45 -19.51 -10.24
C GLY A 194 14.12 -20.28 -10.40
N ILE A 195 12.99 -19.59 -10.47
CA ILE A 195 11.66 -20.18 -10.73
C ILE A 195 11.24 -19.88 -12.16
N VAL A 196 11.41 -18.64 -12.58
CA VAL A 196 11.14 -18.18 -13.95
C VAL A 196 12.45 -18.16 -14.75
N PRO A 197 12.44 -18.55 -16.04
CA PRO A 197 13.62 -18.43 -16.90
C PRO A 197 14.21 -17.02 -16.88
N ALA A 198 15.54 -16.92 -16.78
CA ALA A 198 16.22 -15.63 -16.66
C ALA A 198 15.94 -14.69 -17.86
N GLU A 199 15.61 -15.24 -19.01
CA GLU A 199 15.26 -14.51 -20.24
C GLU A 199 13.90 -13.80 -20.14
N GLU A 200 12.97 -14.32 -19.31
CA GLU A 200 11.65 -13.75 -19.12
C GLU A 200 11.64 -12.63 -18.04
N LEU A 201 12.59 -12.63 -17.11
CA LEU A 201 12.65 -11.65 -16.01
C LEU A 201 12.67 -10.19 -16.50
N PRO A 202 13.48 -9.80 -17.52
CA PRO A 202 13.47 -8.42 -18.02
C PRO A 202 12.12 -8.00 -18.60
N TRP A 203 11.39 -8.92 -19.25
CA TRP A 203 10.06 -8.66 -19.80
C TRP A 203 9.03 -8.46 -18.69
N LEU A 204 9.07 -9.29 -17.65
CA LEU A 204 8.23 -9.14 -16.47
C LEU A 204 8.44 -7.77 -15.80
N MET A 205 9.69 -7.37 -15.60
CA MET A 205 10.06 -6.07 -15.02
C MET A 205 9.57 -4.91 -15.87
N LEU A 206 9.86 -4.93 -17.18
CA LEU A 206 9.47 -3.88 -18.10
C LEU A 206 7.95 -3.71 -18.16
N TYR A 207 7.24 -4.83 -18.32
CA TYR A 207 5.79 -4.81 -18.43
C TYR A 207 5.13 -4.27 -17.15
N GLN A 208 5.64 -4.64 -15.99
CA GLN A 208 5.13 -4.15 -14.71
C GLN A 208 5.36 -2.65 -14.55
N VAL A 209 6.56 -2.15 -14.87
CA VAL A 209 6.85 -0.70 -14.81
C VAL A 209 5.95 0.07 -15.77
N VAL A 210 5.78 -0.40 -17.01
CA VAL A 210 4.93 0.24 -18.01
C VAL A 210 3.47 0.25 -17.54
N LEU A 211 2.96 -0.87 -17.05
CA LEU A 211 1.56 -1.00 -16.62
C LEU A 211 1.26 -0.13 -15.40
N LYS A 212 2.13 -0.14 -14.39
CA LYS A 212 1.99 0.70 -13.20
C LYS A 212 2.08 2.20 -13.55
N THR A 213 3.03 2.58 -14.42
CA THR A 213 3.15 3.98 -14.88
C THR A 213 1.95 4.42 -15.72
N ALA A 214 1.46 3.57 -16.63
CA ALA A 214 0.24 3.87 -17.40
C ALA A 214 -0.96 4.07 -16.48
N TYR A 215 -1.04 3.26 -15.45
CA TYR A 215 -2.08 3.35 -14.44
C TYR A 215 -2.01 4.68 -13.66
N GLU A 216 -0.83 5.07 -13.20
CA GLU A 216 -0.58 6.37 -12.56
C GLU A 216 -1.04 7.53 -13.45
N ILE A 217 -0.69 7.51 -14.73
CA ILE A 217 -1.09 8.56 -15.70
C ILE A 217 -2.62 8.66 -15.81
N VAL A 218 -3.33 7.53 -15.78
CA VAL A 218 -4.80 7.50 -15.85
C VAL A 218 -5.44 8.03 -14.57
N VAL A 219 -4.87 7.73 -13.41
CA VAL A 219 -5.40 8.15 -12.10
C VAL A 219 -4.98 9.58 -11.73
N LEU A 220 -3.85 10.08 -12.26
CA LEU A 220 -3.32 11.41 -11.96
C LEU A 220 -4.34 12.56 -12.10
N PRO A 221 -5.22 12.62 -13.12
CA PRO A 221 -6.24 13.68 -13.22
C PRO A 221 -7.25 13.66 -12.08
N LEU A 222 -7.47 12.50 -11.44
CA LEU A 222 -8.37 12.36 -10.30
C LEU A 222 -7.73 12.84 -9.00
N THR A 223 -6.40 12.72 -8.89
CA THR A 223 -5.64 13.14 -7.70
C THR A 223 -5.26 14.63 -7.70
N ILE A 224 -5.28 15.29 -8.86
CA ILE A 224 -4.97 16.73 -8.99
C ILE A 224 -6.21 17.63 -8.73
N ARG A 225 -7.42 17.10 -8.79
CA ARG A 225 -8.67 17.84 -8.52
C ARG A 225 -9.01 17.88 -7.04
#